data_584541a30423579cef0ad9cb9dfdd663
#
_entry.id   584541a30423579cef0ad9cb9dfdd663
#
_cell.length_a   1.000
_cell.length_b   1.000
_cell.length_c   1.000
_cell.angle_alpha   90.00
_cell.angle_beta   90.00
_cell.angle_gamma   90.00
#
_symmetry.space_group_name_H-M   'P 1'
#
loop_
_entity.id
_entity.type
_entity.pdbx_description
1 polymer ?
#
loop_
_entity_poly.entity_id
_entity_poly.type
_entity_poly.pdbx_seq_one_letter_code
_entity_poly.pdbx_strand_id
1 'polypeptide(L)'
;MTIHWVGTGLSAIPGLKRLLDGDVPVVVWNRTVEKTRAALGDGPDIRAYTPEALAAAVRAGDVVVSMLPADRHPPIAKMCVEKRAHFVSSSYISPEMAALEQAAVDGGVALVNEVGLDPGIDHLMAHDLVADYRQVAQKGDEVSFTSYCGGIPKHPNPFRYKFSWSPLGVLRALRSPSKSIRDGAERIVERPWHAVDPYDAPLPVPERFEVYPNRDSTSFIDQYGFDRDWKLRDFVRGTIRLKGWAEAWGGVFTEVETLTGPEGDARLAEMADQFWTQNAYAEGEPDRVVLFVRLAARRDGVPVFDKEWVLDAQGTGEGSAMAQLVSVPVAMAVESVLAGDFASGVHAAPEDPEVVGRWLVEVAEIADHMAKVNHLTEAAPR
;
A
#
# COMPACT_ATOMS: atom_id res chain seq x y z
N MET A 1 19.26 5.18 -20.92
CA MET A 1 18.15 4.96 -19.97
C MET A 1 18.75 4.69 -18.62
N THR A 2 18.33 5.42 -17.60
CA THR A 2 18.84 5.36 -16.24
C THR A 2 17.67 5.37 -15.27
N ILE A 3 17.78 4.64 -14.18
CA ILE A 3 16.81 4.68 -13.08
C ILE A 3 17.33 5.71 -12.05
N HIS A 4 16.50 6.67 -11.70
CA HIS A 4 16.78 7.66 -10.65
C HIS A 4 15.93 7.33 -9.42
N TRP A 5 16.52 6.71 -8.41
CA TRP A 5 15.83 6.38 -7.16
C TRP A 5 15.99 7.51 -6.14
N VAL A 6 14.87 8.15 -5.74
CA VAL A 6 14.85 9.31 -4.85
C VAL A 6 14.30 8.92 -3.47
N GLY A 7 15.16 8.97 -2.46
CA GLY A 7 14.82 8.68 -1.07
C GLY A 7 15.19 7.26 -0.62
N THR A 8 15.87 7.17 0.54
CA THR A 8 16.29 5.92 1.18
C THR A 8 15.74 5.87 2.61
N GLY A 9 14.39 6.05 2.69
CA GLY A 9 13.65 5.96 3.95
C GLY A 9 13.48 4.52 4.44
N LEU A 10 12.62 4.36 5.47
CA LEU A 10 12.37 3.08 6.15
C LEU A 10 11.91 1.95 5.20
N SER A 11 11.17 2.29 4.14
CA SER A 11 10.56 1.31 3.24
C SER A 11 11.18 1.32 1.84
N ALA A 12 12.47 1.62 1.68
CA ALA A 12 13.06 1.86 0.36
C ALA A 12 14.14 0.85 -0.06
N ILE A 13 14.87 0.30 0.89
CA ILE A 13 16.14 -0.40 0.62
C ILE A 13 15.98 -1.73 -0.14
N PRO A 14 15.04 -2.64 0.19
CA PRO A 14 14.95 -3.93 -0.49
C PRO A 14 14.72 -3.79 -2.00
N GLY A 15 13.74 -2.98 -2.42
CA GLY A 15 13.46 -2.75 -3.84
C GLY A 15 14.59 -2.00 -4.56
N LEU A 16 15.25 -1.05 -3.86
CA LEU A 16 16.42 -0.37 -4.42
C LEU A 16 17.57 -1.35 -4.67
N LYS A 17 17.86 -2.28 -3.75
CA LYS A 17 18.86 -3.33 -3.94
C LYS A 17 18.54 -4.20 -5.14
N ARG A 18 17.28 -4.64 -5.28
CA ARG A 18 16.83 -5.40 -6.46
C ARG A 18 17.20 -4.70 -7.77
N LEU A 19 16.96 -3.39 -7.87
CA LEU A 19 17.30 -2.63 -9.08
C LEU A 19 18.81 -2.41 -9.25
N LEU A 20 19.56 -2.30 -8.16
CA LEU A 20 21.02 -2.17 -8.19
C LEU A 20 21.71 -3.48 -8.65
N ASP A 21 21.07 -4.63 -8.42
CA ASP A 21 21.56 -5.96 -8.87
C ASP A 21 21.21 -6.23 -10.34
N GLY A 22 20.38 -5.38 -10.97
CA GLY A 22 19.99 -5.46 -12.38
C GLY A 22 20.99 -4.80 -13.34
N ASP A 23 20.70 -4.90 -14.64
CA ASP A 23 21.57 -4.42 -15.71
C ASP A 23 21.42 -2.92 -16.03
N VAL A 24 20.32 -2.27 -15.56
CA VAL A 24 20.03 -0.88 -15.85
C VAL A 24 20.74 0.02 -14.83
N PRO A 25 21.52 1.03 -15.25
CA PRO A 25 22.20 1.93 -14.32
C PRO A 25 21.22 2.62 -13.35
N VAL A 26 21.54 2.62 -12.06
CA VAL A 26 20.77 3.27 -11.00
C VAL A 26 21.56 4.40 -10.38
N VAL A 27 20.96 5.58 -10.30
CA VAL A 27 21.47 6.72 -9.53
C VAL A 27 20.59 6.94 -8.33
N VAL A 28 21.17 6.88 -7.15
CA VAL A 28 20.45 7.04 -5.88
C VAL A 28 20.55 8.48 -5.39
N TRP A 29 19.41 9.09 -5.11
CA TRP A 29 19.29 10.46 -4.65
C TRP A 29 18.80 10.52 -3.22
N ASN A 30 19.56 11.14 -2.33
CA ASN A 30 19.09 11.36 -0.96
C ASN A 30 19.64 12.67 -0.40
N ARG A 31 18.89 13.30 0.51
CA ARG A 31 19.31 14.54 1.19
C ARG A 31 20.60 14.34 1.98
N THR A 32 20.74 13.18 2.63
CA THR A 32 21.92 12.82 3.44
C THR A 32 22.64 11.64 2.77
N VAL A 33 23.68 11.93 2.00
CA VAL A 33 24.44 10.95 1.22
C VAL A 33 25.09 9.91 2.14
N GLU A 34 25.64 10.34 3.28
CA GLU A 34 26.35 9.48 4.24
C GLU A 34 25.44 8.39 4.81
N LYS A 35 24.18 8.74 5.11
CA LYS A 35 23.18 7.77 5.57
C LYS A 35 22.89 6.69 4.53
N THR A 36 22.81 7.08 3.27
CA THR A 36 22.58 6.15 2.17
C THR A 36 23.77 5.26 1.93
N ARG A 37 24.99 5.83 1.99
CA ARG A 37 26.23 5.08 1.85
C ARG A 37 26.41 4.06 2.99
N ALA A 38 26.03 4.40 4.22
CA ALA A 38 26.03 3.47 5.34
C ALA A 38 25.11 2.25 5.13
N ALA A 39 23.97 2.45 4.39
CA ALA A 39 23.02 1.38 4.12
C ALA A 39 23.35 0.53 2.88
N LEU A 40 24.03 1.12 1.86
CA LEU A 40 24.26 0.48 0.55
C LEU A 40 25.73 0.19 0.25
N GLY A 41 26.67 0.72 1.05
CA GLY A 41 28.10 0.67 0.74
C GLY A 41 28.54 1.73 -0.28
N ASP A 42 29.78 1.63 -0.76
CA ASP A 42 30.43 2.60 -1.65
C ASP A 42 30.23 2.28 -3.15
N GLY A 43 29.60 1.15 -3.50
CA GLY A 43 29.42 0.71 -4.90
C GLY A 43 28.47 1.57 -5.73
N PRO A 44 27.26 1.92 -5.23
CA PRO A 44 26.28 2.67 -5.97
C PRO A 44 26.64 4.14 -6.23
N ASP A 45 26.14 4.71 -7.34
CA ASP A 45 26.20 6.16 -7.62
C ASP A 45 25.20 6.89 -6.72
N ILE A 46 25.67 7.47 -5.62
CA ILE A 46 24.87 8.17 -4.62
C ILE A 46 25.11 9.67 -4.72
N ARG A 47 24.05 10.44 -4.94
CA ARG A 47 24.10 11.89 -5.13
C ARG A 47 23.25 12.64 -4.11
N ALA A 48 23.67 13.86 -3.77
CA ALA A 48 22.85 14.77 -2.96
C ALA A 48 21.61 15.20 -3.73
N TYR A 49 20.43 14.98 -3.13
CA TYR A 49 19.15 15.34 -3.71
C TYR A 49 18.86 16.82 -3.55
N THR A 50 18.66 17.50 -4.66
CA THR A 50 17.86 18.73 -4.79
C THR A 50 16.97 18.58 -6.03
N PRO A 51 15.82 19.27 -6.09
CA PRO A 51 14.97 19.25 -7.28
C PRO A 51 15.74 19.66 -8.57
N GLU A 52 16.61 20.64 -8.47
CA GLU A 52 17.40 21.17 -9.58
C GLU A 52 18.46 20.16 -10.05
N ALA A 53 19.14 19.49 -9.11
CA ALA A 53 20.15 18.49 -9.43
C ALA A 53 19.52 17.27 -10.11
N LEU A 54 18.36 16.79 -9.60
CA LEU A 54 17.61 15.71 -10.23
C LEU A 54 17.17 16.14 -11.65
N ALA A 55 16.53 17.30 -11.81
CA ALA A 55 16.06 17.79 -13.10
C ALA A 55 17.20 18.01 -14.11
N ALA A 56 18.41 18.37 -13.66
CA ALA A 56 19.59 18.49 -14.51
C ALA A 56 20.13 17.12 -14.96
N ALA A 57 19.90 16.04 -14.19
CA ALA A 57 20.38 14.70 -14.50
C ALA A 57 19.41 13.89 -15.39
N VAL A 58 18.09 14.00 -15.15
CA VAL A 58 17.05 13.22 -15.84
C VAL A 58 17.00 13.53 -17.34
N ARG A 59 16.88 12.48 -18.16
CA ARG A 59 16.79 12.51 -19.62
C ARG A 59 15.54 11.77 -20.11
N ALA A 60 15.19 11.99 -21.36
CA ALA A 60 14.07 11.27 -22.00
C ALA A 60 14.29 9.75 -21.96
N GLY A 61 13.23 9.01 -21.58
CA GLY A 61 13.24 7.58 -21.42
C GLY A 61 13.80 7.08 -20.08
N ASP A 62 14.29 7.95 -19.19
CA ASP A 62 14.68 7.56 -17.84
C ASP A 62 13.43 7.25 -16.98
N VAL A 63 13.63 6.51 -15.88
CA VAL A 63 12.59 6.26 -14.89
C VAL A 63 12.97 6.91 -13.56
N VAL A 64 12.10 7.75 -13.01
CA VAL A 64 12.29 8.38 -11.72
C VAL A 64 11.39 7.72 -10.70
N VAL A 65 11.99 7.06 -9.71
CA VAL A 65 11.29 6.49 -8.55
C VAL A 65 11.30 7.49 -7.41
N SER A 66 10.15 7.78 -6.83
CA SER A 66 10.07 8.66 -5.67
C SER A 66 9.54 7.92 -4.44
N MET A 67 10.42 7.73 -3.46
CA MET A 67 10.11 7.21 -2.11
C MET A 67 10.08 8.35 -1.07
N LEU A 68 9.81 9.57 -1.51
CA LEU A 68 9.62 10.75 -0.67
C LEU A 68 8.19 10.79 -0.11
N PRO A 69 7.88 11.70 0.84
CA PRO A 69 6.49 11.97 1.24
C PRO A 69 5.60 12.37 0.05
N ALA A 70 4.31 11.99 0.10
CA ALA A 70 3.37 12.10 -1.00
C ALA A 70 3.22 13.52 -1.59
N ASP A 71 3.34 14.56 -0.76
CA ASP A 71 3.29 15.97 -1.19
C ASP A 71 4.46 16.37 -2.12
N ARG A 72 5.51 15.54 -2.20
CA ARG A 72 6.66 15.75 -3.07
C ARG A 72 6.54 15.09 -4.43
N HIS A 73 5.58 14.20 -4.64
CA HIS A 73 5.45 13.46 -5.89
C HIS A 73 4.98 14.32 -7.08
N PRO A 74 3.92 15.16 -6.98
CA PRO A 74 3.41 15.88 -8.14
C PRO A 74 4.44 16.79 -8.83
N PRO A 75 5.29 17.57 -8.10
CA PRO A 75 6.35 18.35 -8.73
C PRO A 75 7.38 17.49 -9.48
N ILE A 76 7.74 16.31 -8.95
CA ILE A 76 8.69 15.39 -9.59
C ILE A 76 8.05 14.77 -10.84
N ALA A 77 6.80 14.30 -10.76
CA ALA A 77 6.06 13.75 -11.89
C ALA A 77 5.90 14.77 -13.02
N LYS A 78 5.58 16.03 -12.69
CA LYS A 78 5.53 17.12 -13.66
C LYS A 78 6.89 17.32 -14.38
N MET A 79 7.97 17.33 -13.62
CA MET A 79 9.33 17.40 -14.18
C MET A 79 9.60 16.19 -15.10
N CYS A 80 9.14 14.98 -14.74
CA CYS A 80 9.28 13.80 -15.57
C CYS A 80 8.54 13.96 -16.91
N VAL A 81 7.29 14.44 -16.91
CA VAL A 81 6.54 14.75 -18.15
C VAL A 81 7.29 15.72 -19.02
N GLU A 82 7.79 16.85 -18.46
CA GLU A 82 8.56 17.87 -19.19
C GLU A 82 9.86 17.31 -19.79
N LYS A 83 10.47 16.32 -19.12
CA LYS A 83 11.72 15.65 -19.58
C LYS A 83 11.47 14.44 -20.46
N ARG A 84 10.21 14.02 -20.66
CA ARG A 84 9.82 12.76 -21.30
C ARG A 84 10.44 11.55 -20.61
N ALA A 85 10.43 11.56 -19.28
CA ALA A 85 10.83 10.46 -18.40
C ALA A 85 9.61 9.85 -17.72
N HIS A 86 9.70 8.62 -17.29
CA HIS A 86 8.65 7.93 -16.54
C HIS A 86 8.75 8.23 -15.04
N PHE A 87 7.66 8.04 -14.32
CA PHE A 87 7.60 8.23 -12.87
C PHE A 87 6.98 7.02 -12.19
N VAL A 88 7.52 6.63 -11.02
CA VAL A 88 6.99 5.52 -10.20
C VAL A 88 6.94 5.92 -8.73
N SER A 89 5.84 5.63 -8.03
CA SER A 89 5.71 5.77 -6.58
C SER A 89 4.74 4.78 -5.95
N SER A 90 4.91 4.52 -4.65
CA SER A 90 3.98 3.70 -3.86
C SER A 90 2.78 4.46 -3.31
N SER A 91 2.68 5.77 -3.54
CA SER A 91 1.65 6.62 -2.95
C SER A 91 0.36 6.63 -3.77
N TYR A 92 -0.76 6.92 -3.10
CA TYR A 92 -2.04 7.14 -3.77
C TYR A 92 -1.97 8.24 -4.83
N ILE A 93 -2.76 8.07 -5.90
CA ILE A 93 -2.95 9.09 -6.93
C ILE A 93 -3.66 10.29 -6.30
N SER A 94 -2.95 11.42 -6.16
CA SER A 94 -3.56 12.67 -5.70
C SER A 94 -4.30 13.37 -6.84
N PRO A 95 -5.22 14.32 -6.55
CA PRO A 95 -5.85 15.12 -7.59
C PRO A 95 -4.83 15.84 -8.50
N GLU A 96 -3.71 16.32 -7.93
CA GLU A 96 -2.64 16.96 -8.69
C GLU A 96 -1.90 15.97 -9.59
N MET A 97 -1.75 14.71 -9.15
CA MET A 97 -1.17 13.65 -9.98
C MET A 97 -2.13 13.27 -11.11
N ALA A 98 -3.40 13.07 -10.81
CA ALA A 98 -4.44 12.75 -11.81
C ALA A 98 -4.55 13.85 -12.88
N ALA A 99 -4.35 15.12 -12.52
CA ALA A 99 -4.37 16.23 -13.45
C ALA A 99 -3.22 16.21 -14.50
N LEU A 100 -2.21 15.36 -14.32
CA LEU A 100 -1.12 15.18 -15.27
C LEU A 100 -1.45 14.17 -16.39
N GLU A 101 -2.60 13.50 -16.36
CA GLU A 101 -3.00 12.43 -17.29
C GLU A 101 -2.76 12.82 -18.75
N GLN A 102 -3.40 13.88 -19.24
CA GLN A 102 -3.29 14.28 -20.64
C GLN A 102 -1.86 14.66 -21.02
N ALA A 103 -1.13 15.35 -20.12
CA ALA A 103 0.24 15.73 -20.36
C ALA A 103 1.20 14.53 -20.42
N ALA A 104 0.92 13.49 -19.63
CA ALA A 104 1.67 12.23 -19.66
C ALA A 104 1.40 11.46 -20.96
N VAL A 105 0.15 11.40 -21.41
CA VAL A 105 -0.22 10.81 -22.71
C VAL A 105 0.48 11.54 -23.86
N ASP A 106 0.41 12.88 -23.90
CA ASP A 106 1.05 13.71 -24.94
C ASP A 106 2.58 13.61 -24.91
N GLY A 107 3.14 13.44 -23.70
CA GLY A 107 4.58 13.25 -23.47
C GLY A 107 5.10 11.85 -23.81
N GLY A 108 4.21 10.88 -24.00
CA GLY A 108 4.57 9.48 -24.23
C GLY A 108 5.18 8.80 -23.00
N VAL A 109 4.75 9.16 -21.77
CA VAL A 109 5.33 8.67 -20.53
C VAL A 109 4.28 8.06 -19.60
N ALA A 110 4.68 7.05 -18.84
CA ALA A 110 3.86 6.44 -17.78
C ALA A 110 4.20 7.10 -16.43
N LEU A 111 3.17 7.49 -15.68
CA LEU A 111 3.23 7.96 -14.30
C LEU A 111 2.54 6.91 -13.42
N VAL A 112 3.32 5.94 -12.92
CA VAL A 112 2.79 4.79 -12.18
C VAL A 112 2.81 5.07 -10.69
N ASN A 113 1.66 4.90 -10.05
CA ASN A 113 1.44 5.15 -8.63
C ASN A 113 0.79 3.91 -7.99
N GLU A 114 0.61 3.93 -6.67
CA GLU A 114 -0.10 2.86 -5.96
C GLU A 114 0.50 1.46 -6.21
N VAL A 115 1.84 1.39 -6.26
CA VAL A 115 2.57 0.15 -6.49
C VAL A 115 3.42 -0.25 -5.28
N GLY A 116 2.84 -0.11 -4.08
CA GLY A 116 3.41 -0.57 -2.83
C GLY A 116 2.67 -1.77 -2.25
N LEU A 117 2.39 -1.73 -0.95
CA LEU A 117 1.65 -2.76 -0.21
C LEU A 117 0.14 -2.46 -0.19
N ASP A 118 -0.25 -1.35 0.40
CA ASP A 118 -1.57 -0.76 0.51
C ASP A 118 -1.40 0.78 0.51
N PRO A 119 -1.45 1.34 -0.72
CA PRO A 119 -1.93 0.79 -2.00
C PRO A 119 -0.86 0.02 -2.80
N GLY A 120 -1.28 -1.07 -3.46
CA GLY A 120 -0.47 -1.81 -4.43
C GLY A 120 -0.77 -3.31 -4.45
N ILE A 121 -0.19 -4.11 -3.56
CA ILE A 121 -0.44 -5.56 -3.51
C ILE A 121 -1.93 -5.85 -3.28
N ASP A 122 -2.61 -5.04 -2.47
CA ASP A 122 -4.05 -5.13 -2.25
C ASP A 122 -4.85 -4.90 -3.54
N HIS A 123 -4.37 -4.04 -4.45
CA HIS A 123 -4.99 -3.81 -5.76
C HIS A 123 -4.84 -5.05 -6.66
N LEU A 124 -3.64 -5.66 -6.68
CA LEU A 124 -3.42 -6.89 -7.45
C LEU A 124 -4.37 -8.00 -7.00
N MET A 125 -4.49 -8.19 -5.68
CA MET A 125 -5.38 -9.19 -5.10
C MET A 125 -6.87 -8.88 -5.40
N ALA A 126 -7.26 -7.61 -5.38
CA ALA A 126 -8.61 -7.18 -5.73
C ALA A 126 -8.92 -7.44 -7.20
N HIS A 127 -8.02 -7.07 -8.12
CA HIS A 127 -8.19 -7.31 -9.56
C HIS A 127 -8.29 -8.80 -9.89
N ASP A 128 -7.44 -9.63 -9.29
CA ASP A 128 -7.48 -11.08 -9.46
C ASP A 128 -8.81 -11.69 -8.96
N LEU A 129 -9.31 -11.28 -7.78
CA LEU A 129 -10.59 -11.76 -7.26
C LEU A 129 -11.78 -11.30 -8.10
N VAL A 130 -11.76 -10.06 -8.59
CA VAL A 130 -12.80 -9.54 -9.47
C VAL A 130 -12.79 -10.25 -10.83
N ALA A 131 -11.61 -10.53 -11.39
CA ALA A 131 -11.48 -11.31 -12.62
C ALA A 131 -12.03 -12.74 -12.46
N ASP A 132 -11.70 -13.40 -11.34
CA ASP A 132 -12.25 -14.72 -10.98
C ASP A 132 -13.78 -14.67 -10.84
N TYR A 133 -14.32 -13.69 -10.12
CA TYR A 133 -15.76 -13.57 -9.88
C TYR A 133 -16.53 -13.29 -11.17
N ARG A 134 -16.01 -12.48 -12.09
CA ARG A 134 -16.65 -12.17 -13.38
C ARG A 134 -16.98 -13.39 -14.21
N GLN A 135 -16.28 -14.52 -14.03
CA GLN A 135 -16.56 -15.77 -14.74
C GLN A 135 -17.89 -16.42 -14.34
N VAL A 136 -18.41 -16.10 -13.14
CA VAL A 136 -19.65 -16.68 -12.59
C VAL A 136 -20.69 -15.63 -12.22
N ALA A 137 -20.34 -14.34 -12.30
CA ALA A 137 -21.16 -13.21 -11.90
C ALA A 137 -22.46 -13.10 -12.71
N GLN A 138 -23.53 -12.69 -12.07
CA GLN A 138 -24.81 -12.37 -12.71
C GLN A 138 -25.35 -11.03 -12.20
N LYS A 139 -26.20 -10.41 -13.03
CA LYS A 139 -26.90 -9.18 -12.68
C LYS A 139 -27.72 -9.39 -11.40
N GLY A 140 -27.56 -8.48 -10.45
CA GLY A 140 -28.31 -8.48 -9.20
C GLY A 140 -27.71 -9.34 -8.10
N ASP A 141 -26.56 -10.00 -8.33
CA ASP A 141 -25.80 -10.66 -7.25
C ASP A 141 -25.48 -9.64 -6.15
N GLU A 142 -25.60 -10.06 -4.90
CA GLU A 142 -25.19 -9.28 -3.73
C GLU A 142 -23.72 -9.52 -3.46
N VAL A 143 -22.89 -8.48 -3.57
CA VAL A 143 -21.44 -8.57 -3.49
C VAL A 143 -20.91 -7.85 -2.26
N SER A 144 -20.04 -8.50 -1.51
CA SER A 144 -19.28 -7.93 -0.40
C SER A 144 -17.78 -8.01 -0.68
N PHE A 145 -17.08 -6.91 -0.48
CA PHE A 145 -15.64 -6.80 -0.64
C PHE A 145 -15.00 -6.22 0.61
N THR A 146 -13.93 -6.83 1.07
CA THR A 146 -13.10 -6.29 2.16
C THR A 146 -11.62 -6.41 1.81
N SER A 147 -10.84 -5.38 2.14
CA SER A 147 -9.40 -5.37 2.06
C SER A 147 -8.84 -4.82 3.36
N TYR A 148 -8.17 -5.65 4.15
CA TYR A 148 -7.61 -5.28 5.45
C TYR A 148 -6.11 -5.50 5.46
N CYS A 149 -5.34 -4.42 5.69
CA CYS A 149 -3.89 -4.44 5.74
C CYS A 149 -3.36 -3.90 7.07
N GLY A 150 -2.28 -4.46 7.57
CA GLY A 150 -1.60 -3.91 8.74
C GLY A 150 -0.17 -4.35 8.92
N GLY A 151 0.72 -3.36 9.18
CA GLY A 151 2.01 -3.59 9.80
C GLY A 151 1.84 -3.66 11.31
N ILE A 152 2.27 -4.75 11.90
CA ILE A 152 2.12 -5.08 13.32
C ILE A 152 3.45 -5.60 13.89
N PRO A 153 3.70 -5.51 15.20
CA PRO A 153 4.86 -6.16 15.79
C PRO A 153 4.71 -7.68 15.76
N LYS A 154 5.75 -8.38 15.33
CA LYS A 154 5.83 -9.85 15.44
C LYS A 154 5.71 -10.30 16.88
N HIS A 155 6.35 -9.57 17.78
CA HIS A 155 6.28 -9.78 19.22
C HIS A 155 5.47 -8.66 19.87
N PRO A 156 4.23 -8.94 20.33
CA PRO A 156 3.36 -7.90 20.90
C PRO A 156 3.97 -7.23 22.12
N ASN A 157 3.92 -5.89 22.16
CA ASN A 157 4.25 -5.08 23.32
C ASN A 157 2.96 -4.64 24.07
N PRO A 158 3.05 -4.01 25.26
CA PRO A 158 1.88 -3.51 25.97
C PRO A 158 1.07 -2.46 25.19
N PHE A 159 1.73 -1.69 24.31
CA PHE A 159 1.09 -0.70 23.43
C PHE A 159 0.36 -1.34 22.23
N ARG A 160 0.52 -2.67 22.02
CA ARG A 160 -0.07 -3.44 20.92
C ARG A 160 0.27 -2.90 19.52
N TYR A 161 1.34 -2.09 19.44
CA TYR A 161 1.82 -1.52 18.18
C TYR A 161 3.30 -1.12 18.27
N LYS A 162 4.00 -1.25 17.15
CA LYS A 162 5.33 -0.68 16.89
C LYS A 162 5.35 -0.05 15.51
N PHE A 163 6.19 0.94 15.31
CA PHE A 163 6.19 1.73 14.10
C PHE A 163 7.24 1.25 13.10
N SER A 164 6.83 0.61 12.02
CA SER A 164 7.65 0.30 10.84
C SER A 164 7.59 1.37 9.76
N TRP A 165 6.72 2.38 9.93
CA TRP A 165 6.57 3.53 9.05
C TRP A 165 6.20 4.79 9.88
N SER A 166 5.81 5.89 9.22
CA SER A 166 5.57 7.20 9.84
C SER A 166 4.55 7.19 10.99
N PRO A 167 4.93 7.42 12.25
CA PRO A 167 3.97 7.55 13.35
C PRO A 167 2.98 8.69 13.15
N LEU A 168 3.45 9.82 12.60
CA LEU A 168 2.58 10.95 12.28
C LEU A 168 1.53 10.58 11.23
N GLY A 169 1.91 9.73 10.26
CA GLY A 169 0.98 9.19 9.27
C GLY A 169 -0.13 8.35 9.91
N VAL A 170 0.21 7.50 10.89
CA VAL A 170 -0.76 6.70 11.67
C VAL A 170 -1.74 7.61 12.43
N LEU A 171 -1.23 8.60 13.17
CA LEU A 171 -2.05 9.52 13.96
C LEU A 171 -2.98 10.38 13.09
N ARG A 172 -2.49 10.86 11.93
CA ARG A 172 -3.31 11.60 10.97
C ARG A 172 -4.42 10.74 10.38
N ALA A 173 -4.12 9.48 10.04
CA ALA A 173 -5.13 8.55 9.55
C ALA A 173 -6.22 8.30 10.59
N LEU A 174 -5.87 8.13 11.86
CA LEU A 174 -6.83 7.99 12.96
C LEU A 174 -7.72 9.22 13.14
N ARG A 175 -7.19 10.42 12.93
CA ARG A 175 -7.97 11.67 13.03
C ARG A 175 -8.90 11.92 11.83
N SER A 176 -8.66 11.24 10.72
CA SER A 176 -9.44 11.44 9.49
C SER A 176 -10.69 10.55 9.49
N PRO A 177 -11.83 11.05 8.98
CA PRO A 177 -13.01 10.21 8.80
C PRO A 177 -12.74 9.12 7.77
N SER A 178 -13.49 8.03 7.86
CA SER A 178 -13.51 6.96 6.87
C SER A 178 -14.89 6.85 6.22
N LYS A 179 -14.91 6.41 4.96
CA LYS A 179 -16.11 6.22 4.16
C LYS A 179 -16.08 4.83 3.53
N SER A 180 -17.19 4.10 3.63
CA SER A 180 -17.31 2.73 3.12
C SER A 180 -18.76 2.43 2.76
N ILE A 181 -19.02 1.29 2.10
CA ILE A 181 -20.36 0.73 1.97
C ILE A 181 -20.52 -0.36 3.02
N ARG A 182 -21.62 -0.34 3.76
CA ARG A 182 -22.03 -1.37 4.71
C ARG A 182 -23.54 -1.59 4.62
N ASP A 183 -23.96 -2.85 4.56
CA ASP A 183 -25.38 -3.24 4.41
C ASP A 183 -26.10 -2.51 3.26
N GLY A 184 -25.41 -2.31 2.13
CA GLY A 184 -25.93 -1.65 0.93
C GLY A 184 -26.04 -0.12 1.01
N ALA A 185 -25.50 0.52 2.04
CA ALA A 185 -25.55 1.96 2.22
C ALA A 185 -24.15 2.56 2.50
N GLU A 186 -23.98 3.81 2.10
CA GLU A 186 -22.79 4.56 2.45
C GLU A 186 -22.74 4.78 3.97
N ARG A 187 -21.59 4.48 4.57
CA ARG A 187 -21.31 4.69 5.99
C ARG A 187 -20.08 5.58 6.14
N ILE A 188 -20.27 6.71 6.80
CA ILE A 188 -19.18 7.59 7.23
C ILE A 188 -18.94 7.36 8.72
N VAL A 189 -17.69 7.19 9.09
CA VAL A 189 -17.25 7.07 10.49
C VAL A 189 -16.25 8.19 10.76
N GLU A 190 -16.62 9.13 11.63
CA GLU A 190 -15.82 10.32 11.92
C GLU A 190 -14.46 10.00 12.53
N ARG A 191 -14.40 8.93 13.31
CA ARG A 191 -13.18 8.41 13.90
C ARG A 191 -13.09 6.91 13.66
N PRO A 192 -12.09 6.42 12.96
CA PRO A 192 -11.98 4.99 12.62
C PRO A 192 -12.13 4.04 13.80
N TRP A 193 -11.64 4.42 14.99
CA TRP A 193 -11.74 3.59 16.19
C TRP A 193 -13.16 3.44 16.75
N HIS A 194 -14.14 4.22 16.28
CA HIS A 194 -15.55 4.02 16.63
C HIS A 194 -16.20 2.85 15.85
N ALA A 195 -15.47 2.26 14.91
CA ALA A 195 -15.93 1.13 14.10
C ALA A 195 -14.90 0.00 14.09
N VAL A 196 -14.32 -0.30 15.25
CA VAL A 196 -13.43 -1.44 15.42
C VAL A 196 -14.25 -2.71 15.54
N ASP A 197 -14.00 -3.67 14.64
CA ASP A 197 -14.61 -4.97 14.62
C ASP A 197 -13.56 -6.07 14.84
N PRO A 198 -13.92 -7.22 15.46
CA PRO A 198 -13.04 -8.38 15.48
C PRO A 198 -12.96 -9.01 14.10
N TYR A 199 -11.79 -9.55 13.77
CA TYR A 199 -11.54 -10.26 12.52
C TYR A 199 -10.79 -11.56 12.78
N ASP A 200 -11.40 -12.68 12.43
CA ASP A 200 -10.80 -14.01 12.51
C ASP A 200 -10.10 -14.30 11.17
N ALA A 201 -8.78 -14.25 11.18
CA ALA A 201 -7.99 -14.41 9.97
C ALA A 201 -7.86 -15.89 9.58
N PRO A 202 -8.04 -16.23 8.28
CA PRO A 202 -7.89 -17.60 7.79
C PRO A 202 -6.42 -17.96 7.55
N LEU A 203 -5.59 -17.73 8.55
CA LEU A 203 -4.19 -18.13 8.57
C LEU A 203 -4.04 -19.62 8.89
N PRO A 204 -2.91 -20.27 8.52
CA PRO A 204 -2.64 -21.66 8.88
C PRO A 204 -2.76 -21.94 10.38
N VAL A 205 -2.39 -20.97 11.22
CA VAL A 205 -2.70 -20.92 12.64
C VAL A 205 -3.73 -19.82 12.84
N PRO A 206 -5.00 -20.16 13.22
CA PRO A 206 -6.05 -19.16 13.39
C PRO A 206 -5.65 -18.05 14.35
N GLU A 207 -5.84 -16.81 13.93
CA GLU A 207 -5.50 -15.64 14.73
C GLU A 207 -6.63 -14.60 14.64
N ARG A 208 -6.91 -13.95 15.77
CA ARG A 208 -7.92 -12.90 15.84
C ARG A 208 -7.26 -11.54 15.94
N PHE A 209 -7.68 -10.65 15.06
CA PHE A 209 -7.27 -9.25 14.97
C PHE A 209 -8.41 -8.30 15.30
N GLU A 210 -8.09 -7.02 15.33
CA GLU A 210 -9.02 -5.91 15.31
C GLU A 210 -8.88 -5.17 13.99
N VAL A 211 -10.01 -4.85 13.34
CA VAL A 211 -10.03 -4.12 12.06
C VAL A 211 -10.91 -2.89 12.17
N TYR A 212 -10.56 -1.86 11.42
CA TYR A 212 -11.39 -0.65 11.29
C TYR A 212 -11.27 -0.06 9.88
N PRO A 213 -12.33 0.62 9.38
CA PRO A 213 -12.31 1.22 8.05
C PRO A 213 -11.28 2.35 7.99
N ASN A 214 -10.61 2.49 6.84
CA ASN A 214 -9.57 3.49 6.62
C ASN A 214 -9.88 4.33 5.38
N ARG A 215 -9.82 5.65 5.49
CA ARG A 215 -10.01 6.61 4.40
C ARG A 215 -11.34 6.42 3.64
N ASP A 216 -11.40 6.88 2.40
CA ASP A 216 -12.54 6.67 1.49
C ASP A 216 -12.32 5.38 0.68
N SER A 217 -13.05 4.32 1.03
CA SER A 217 -13.04 3.06 0.30
C SER A 217 -13.78 3.17 -1.03
N THR A 218 -14.77 4.07 -1.14
CA THR A 218 -15.70 4.09 -2.28
C THR A 218 -15.06 4.54 -3.59
N SER A 219 -13.95 5.27 -3.52
CA SER A 219 -13.15 5.67 -4.69
C SER A 219 -12.56 4.47 -5.46
N PHE A 220 -12.44 3.31 -4.83
CA PHE A 220 -11.86 2.10 -5.42
C PHE A 220 -12.89 1.17 -6.08
N ILE A 221 -14.19 1.44 -5.99
CA ILE A 221 -15.24 0.63 -6.60
C ILE A 221 -15.06 0.57 -8.12
N ASP A 222 -14.93 1.74 -8.75
CA ASP A 222 -14.71 1.81 -10.20
C ASP A 222 -13.28 1.34 -10.57
N GLN A 223 -12.26 1.65 -9.76
CA GLN A 223 -10.86 1.25 -9.98
C GLN A 223 -10.70 -0.28 -9.99
N TYR A 224 -11.38 -1.01 -9.12
CA TYR A 224 -11.36 -2.47 -9.11
C TYR A 224 -12.33 -3.08 -10.15
N GLY A 225 -13.02 -2.25 -10.92
CA GLY A 225 -13.91 -2.68 -11.99
C GLY A 225 -15.16 -3.38 -11.48
N PHE A 226 -15.72 -2.98 -10.35
CA PHE A 226 -17.01 -3.50 -9.88
C PHE A 226 -18.11 -3.07 -10.84
N ASP A 227 -18.92 -4.05 -11.27
CA ASP A 227 -20.01 -3.79 -12.20
C ASP A 227 -21.17 -3.10 -11.46
N ARG A 228 -21.77 -2.09 -12.09
CA ARG A 228 -22.94 -1.37 -11.56
C ARG A 228 -24.20 -2.21 -11.48
N ASP A 229 -24.24 -3.34 -12.18
CA ASP A 229 -25.34 -4.32 -12.11
C ASP A 229 -25.24 -5.24 -10.88
N TRP A 230 -24.11 -5.23 -10.16
CA TRP A 230 -23.94 -5.92 -8.89
C TRP A 230 -24.49 -5.05 -7.75
N LYS A 231 -25.16 -5.69 -6.79
CA LYS A 231 -25.64 -5.01 -5.59
C LYS A 231 -24.54 -5.02 -4.53
N LEU A 232 -23.81 -3.94 -4.40
CA LEU A 232 -22.80 -3.82 -3.34
C LEU A 232 -23.49 -3.82 -1.98
N ARG A 233 -23.24 -4.87 -1.21
CA ARG A 233 -23.63 -4.98 0.19
C ARG A 233 -22.59 -4.33 1.09
N ASP A 234 -21.33 -4.75 0.95
CA ASP A 234 -20.22 -4.20 1.69
C ASP A 234 -19.08 -3.87 0.72
N PHE A 235 -18.41 -2.75 0.95
CA PHE A 235 -17.16 -2.41 0.29
C PHE A 235 -16.29 -1.61 1.26
N VAL A 236 -15.26 -2.26 1.82
CA VAL A 236 -14.43 -1.70 2.88
C VAL A 236 -12.98 -1.97 2.63
N ARG A 237 -12.18 -0.91 2.63
CA ARG A 237 -10.75 -0.96 2.82
C ARG A 237 -10.44 -0.48 4.24
N GLY A 238 -9.58 -1.19 4.94
CA GLY A 238 -9.38 -0.93 6.35
C GLY A 238 -8.02 -1.36 6.86
N THR A 239 -7.81 -1.09 8.12
CA THR A 239 -6.55 -1.35 8.80
C THR A 239 -6.70 -2.48 9.81
N ILE A 240 -5.70 -3.37 9.87
CA ILE A 240 -5.58 -4.43 10.88
C ILE A 240 -4.70 -3.98 12.04
N ARG A 241 -5.09 -4.38 13.23
CA ARG A 241 -4.32 -4.25 14.48
C ARG A 241 -4.36 -5.56 15.27
N LEU A 242 -3.40 -5.73 16.15
CA LEU A 242 -3.40 -6.83 17.11
C LEU A 242 -4.63 -6.75 18.03
N LYS A 243 -5.18 -7.90 18.39
CA LYS A 243 -6.24 -7.98 19.41
C LYS A 243 -5.81 -7.24 20.69
N GLY A 244 -6.71 -6.38 21.20
CA GLY A 244 -6.47 -5.54 22.38
C GLY A 244 -5.80 -4.18 22.05
N TRP A 245 -5.62 -3.87 20.76
CA TRP A 245 -5.09 -2.57 20.36
C TRP A 245 -6.04 -1.42 20.73
N ALA A 246 -7.34 -1.58 20.50
CA ALA A 246 -8.31 -0.53 20.81
C ALA A 246 -8.33 -0.20 22.31
N GLU A 247 -8.21 -1.21 23.17
CA GLU A 247 -8.11 -1.03 24.62
C GLU A 247 -6.79 -0.30 24.99
N ALA A 248 -5.67 -0.77 24.46
CA ALA A 248 -4.35 -0.21 24.73
C ALA A 248 -4.22 1.26 24.27
N TRP A 249 -4.95 1.65 23.21
CA TRP A 249 -4.92 3.00 22.63
C TRP A 249 -6.02 3.93 23.13
N GLY A 250 -6.86 3.53 24.09
CA GLY A 250 -7.97 4.34 24.62
C GLY A 250 -7.55 5.75 25.08
N GLY A 251 -6.40 5.88 25.75
CA GLY A 251 -5.83 7.18 26.11
C GLY A 251 -5.39 8.02 24.92
N VAL A 252 -4.82 7.39 23.89
CA VAL A 252 -4.43 8.05 22.63
C VAL A 252 -5.67 8.57 21.91
N PHE A 253 -6.73 7.77 21.81
CA PHE A 253 -7.99 8.20 21.18
C PHE A 253 -8.60 9.40 21.89
N THR A 254 -8.64 9.37 23.21
CA THR A 254 -9.14 10.48 24.01
C THR A 254 -8.38 11.78 23.75
N GLU A 255 -7.05 11.70 23.62
CA GLU A 255 -6.23 12.87 23.31
C GLU A 255 -6.46 13.32 21.86
N VAL A 256 -6.37 12.42 20.88
CA VAL A 256 -6.54 12.72 19.44
C VAL A 256 -7.91 13.33 19.14
N GLU A 257 -8.98 12.92 19.85
CA GLU A 257 -10.33 13.46 19.69
C GLU A 257 -10.39 14.98 19.92
N THR A 258 -9.55 15.50 20.81
CA THR A 258 -9.55 16.92 21.18
C THR A 258 -8.64 17.78 20.29
N LEU A 259 -7.78 17.16 19.47
CA LEU A 259 -6.76 17.87 18.70
C LEU A 259 -7.34 18.43 17.39
N THR A 260 -7.41 19.75 17.28
CA THR A 260 -7.89 20.46 16.09
C THR A 260 -6.97 21.62 15.73
N GLY A 261 -6.99 22.03 14.45
CA GLY A 261 -6.23 23.17 13.96
C GLY A 261 -4.70 23.04 14.08
N PRO A 262 -3.97 24.15 13.90
CA PRO A 262 -2.50 24.13 13.89
C PRO A 262 -1.86 23.67 15.21
N GLU A 263 -2.45 23.98 16.34
CA GLU A 263 -1.98 23.53 17.66
C GLU A 263 -2.16 22.02 17.82
N GLY A 264 -3.30 21.48 17.35
CA GLY A 264 -3.53 20.04 17.30
C GLY A 264 -2.55 19.32 16.35
N ASP A 265 -2.21 19.92 15.23
CA ASP A 265 -1.21 19.38 14.30
C ASP A 265 0.19 19.34 14.93
N ALA A 266 0.57 20.40 15.64
CA ALA A 266 1.85 20.44 16.37
C ALA A 266 1.88 19.36 17.46
N ARG A 267 0.80 19.20 18.22
CA ARG A 267 0.72 18.16 19.26
C ARG A 267 0.78 16.75 18.69
N LEU A 268 0.13 16.48 17.54
CA LEU A 268 0.25 15.19 16.85
C LEU A 268 1.70 14.89 16.43
N ALA A 269 2.45 15.90 16.00
CA ALA A 269 3.86 15.72 15.66
C ALA A 269 4.70 15.38 16.91
N GLU A 270 4.47 16.04 18.04
CA GLU A 270 5.12 15.69 19.31
C GLU A 270 4.79 14.28 19.78
N MET A 271 3.51 13.87 19.70
CA MET A 271 3.09 12.49 20.01
C MET A 271 3.79 11.49 19.10
N ALA A 272 3.92 11.78 17.82
CA ALA A 272 4.60 10.94 16.85
C ALA A 272 6.07 10.71 17.22
N ASP A 273 6.78 11.76 17.62
CA ASP A 273 8.18 11.69 18.06
C ASP A 273 8.31 10.89 19.37
N GLN A 274 7.40 11.07 20.32
CA GLN A 274 7.34 10.30 21.56
C GLN A 274 7.10 8.83 21.29
N PHE A 275 6.12 8.51 20.43
CA PHE A 275 5.78 7.13 20.09
C PHE A 275 6.90 6.44 19.33
N TRP A 276 7.57 7.14 18.43
CA TRP A 276 8.75 6.62 17.76
C TRP A 276 9.83 6.22 18.76
N THR A 277 10.11 7.09 19.73
CA THR A 277 11.15 6.80 20.75
C THR A 277 10.78 5.62 21.66
N GLN A 278 9.48 5.49 22.01
CA GLN A 278 9.01 4.48 22.97
C GLN A 278 8.67 3.13 22.34
N ASN A 279 8.27 3.12 21.07
CA ASN A 279 7.72 1.94 20.39
C ASN A 279 8.38 1.70 19.02
N ALA A 280 9.64 2.08 18.83
CA ALA A 280 10.43 1.66 17.69
C ALA A 280 10.78 0.17 17.80
N TYR A 281 11.06 -0.45 16.66
CA TYR A 281 11.68 -1.78 16.64
C TYR A 281 13.12 -1.70 17.14
N ALA A 282 13.53 -2.69 17.93
CA ALA A 282 14.92 -2.85 18.27
C ALA A 282 15.72 -3.31 17.02
N GLU A 283 17.03 -3.18 17.05
CA GLU A 283 17.91 -3.69 15.99
C GLU A 283 17.72 -5.20 15.84
N GLY A 284 17.44 -5.65 14.61
CA GLY A 284 17.17 -7.05 14.29
C GLY A 284 15.80 -7.58 14.76
N GLU A 285 14.97 -6.76 15.38
CA GLU A 285 13.61 -7.16 15.75
C GLU A 285 12.70 -7.19 14.51
N PRO A 286 12.07 -8.35 14.19
CA PRO A 286 11.20 -8.44 13.03
C PRO A 286 9.86 -7.72 13.27
N ASP A 287 9.43 -6.98 12.27
CA ASP A 287 8.02 -6.61 12.09
C ASP A 287 7.24 -7.76 11.44
N ARG A 288 5.95 -7.60 11.32
CA ARG A 288 5.04 -8.48 10.59
C ARG A 288 4.05 -7.64 9.81
N VAL A 289 3.75 -8.07 8.60
CA VAL A 289 2.69 -7.51 7.77
C VAL A 289 1.68 -8.59 7.47
N VAL A 290 0.39 -8.27 7.65
CA VAL A 290 -0.72 -9.14 7.22
C VAL A 290 -1.64 -8.36 6.30
N LEU A 291 -2.11 -9.03 5.23
CA LEU A 291 -3.05 -8.48 4.27
C LEU A 291 -4.08 -9.55 3.91
N PHE A 292 -5.36 -9.19 3.98
CA PHE A 292 -6.50 -10.04 3.65
C PHE A 292 -7.41 -9.29 2.70
N VAL A 293 -7.60 -9.84 1.50
CA VAL A 293 -8.50 -9.28 0.50
C VAL A 293 -9.53 -10.34 0.13
N ARG A 294 -10.81 -10.08 0.42
CA ARG A 294 -11.91 -11.03 0.21
C ARG A 294 -12.99 -10.44 -0.68
N LEU A 295 -13.47 -11.25 -1.59
CA LEU A 295 -14.69 -11.01 -2.35
C LEU A 295 -15.65 -12.17 -2.14
N ALA A 296 -16.86 -11.86 -1.70
CA ALA A 296 -17.94 -12.83 -1.52
C ALA A 296 -19.18 -12.36 -2.29
N ALA A 297 -19.91 -13.29 -2.90
CA ALA A 297 -21.14 -12.99 -3.62
C ALA A 297 -22.23 -14.00 -3.31
N ARG A 298 -23.46 -13.49 -3.24
CA ARG A 298 -24.67 -14.28 -3.02
C ARG A 298 -25.70 -13.99 -4.13
N ARG A 299 -26.39 -15.03 -4.55
CA ARG A 299 -27.50 -15.00 -5.50
C ARG A 299 -28.72 -15.59 -4.83
N ASP A 300 -29.79 -14.81 -4.71
CA ASP A 300 -31.01 -15.21 -4.00
C ASP A 300 -30.73 -15.78 -2.59
N GLY A 301 -29.78 -15.15 -1.89
CA GLY A 301 -29.36 -15.58 -0.56
C GLY A 301 -28.37 -16.78 -0.52
N VAL A 302 -28.11 -17.44 -1.64
CA VAL A 302 -27.19 -18.59 -1.74
C VAL A 302 -25.78 -18.09 -2.08
N PRO A 303 -24.72 -18.49 -1.34
CA PRO A 303 -23.35 -18.16 -1.70
C PRO A 303 -22.96 -18.78 -3.07
N VAL A 304 -22.45 -17.96 -3.98
CA VAL A 304 -22.03 -18.37 -5.33
C VAL A 304 -20.54 -18.14 -5.57
N PHE A 305 -19.93 -17.28 -4.77
CA PHE A 305 -18.49 -17.00 -4.78
C PHE A 305 -18.06 -16.57 -3.38
N ASP A 306 -16.93 -17.06 -2.90
CA ASP A 306 -16.34 -16.63 -1.62
C ASP A 306 -14.86 -17.01 -1.60
N LYS A 307 -14.01 -16.10 -2.07
CA LYS A 307 -12.56 -16.29 -2.09
C LYS A 307 -11.86 -15.15 -1.37
N GLU A 308 -10.72 -15.49 -0.79
CA GLU A 308 -9.91 -14.57 -0.01
C GLU A 308 -8.41 -14.78 -0.28
N TRP A 309 -7.72 -13.72 -0.64
CA TRP A 309 -6.27 -13.68 -0.59
C TRP A 309 -5.79 -13.43 0.84
N VAL A 310 -4.83 -14.22 1.25
CA VAL A 310 -4.20 -14.17 2.57
C VAL A 310 -2.71 -13.98 2.37
N LEU A 311 -2.14 -12.96 3.00
CA LEU A 311 -0.69 -12.73 3.04
C LEU A 311 -0.26 -12.51 4.48
N ASP A 312 0.84 -13.18 4.87
CA ASP A 312 1.55 -13.01 6.13
C ASP A 312 3.06 -13.00 5.84
N ALA A 313 3.73 -11.95 6.23
CA ALA A 313 5.17 -11.79 6.01
C ALA A 313 5.85 -11.20 7.24
N GLN A 314 7.09 -11.63 7.49
CA GLN A 314 7.90 -11.15 8.60
C GLN A 314 9.18 -10.50 8.07
N GLY A 315 9.69 -9.55 8.83
CA GLY A 315 11.00 -8.98 8.57
C GLY A 315 12.11 -10.03 8.68
N THR A 316 13.09 -9.93 7.79
CA THR A 316 14.25 -10.81 7.69
C THR A 316 15.54 -10.00 7.80
N GLY A 317 16.71 -10.68 7.64
CA GLY A 317 18.00 -10.00 7.52
C GLY A 317 18.12 -9.08 6.28
N GLU A 318 17.24 -9.24 5.30
CA GLU A 318 17.19 -8.42 4.08
C GLU A 318 16.40 -7.12 4.26
N GLY A 319 15.58 -7.04 5.30
CA GLY A 319 14.80 -5.87 5.64
C GLY A 319 13.52 -6.18 6.41
N SER A 320 12.84 -5.14 6.89
CA SER A 320 11.53 -5.31 7.51
C SER A 320 10.51 -5.81 6.48
N ALA A 321 9.48 -6.54 6.91
CA ALA A 321 8.37 -6.97 6.05
C ALA A 321 7.71 -5.77 5.35
N MET A 322 7.51 -4.67 6.09
CA MET A 322 6.98 -3.42 5.51
C MET A 322 7.89 -2.89 4.40
N ALA A 323 9.21 -2.90 4.59
CA ALA A 323 10.13 -2.39 3.57
C ALA A 323 10.14 -3.27 2.32
N GLN A 324 10.14 -4.58 2.49
CA GLN A 324 10.10 -5.53 1.37
C GLN A 324 8.79 -5.37 0.57
N LEU A 325 7.64 -5.48 1.24
CA LEU A 325 6.33 -5.44 0.60
C LEU A 325 5.95 -4.06 0.03
N VAL A 326 6.61 -2.98 0.44
CA VAL A 326 6.43 -1.66 -0.19
C VAL A 326 7.39 -1.45 -1.35
N SER A 327 8.70 -1.71 -1.17
CA SER A 327 9.69 -1.30 -2.17
C SER A 327 9.96 -2.32 -3.27
N VAL A 328 9.75 -3.61 -3.01
CA VAL A 328 9.91 -4.62 -4.07
C VAL A 328 8.86 -4.44 -5.17
N PRO A 329 7.56 -4.24 -4.87
CA PRO A 329 6.58 -3.91 -5.91
C PRO A 329 6.88 -2.59 -6.66
N VAL A 330 7.47 -1.60 -5.98
CA VAL A 330 7.97 -0.38 -6.67
C VAL A 330 9.06 -0.72 -7.68
N ALA A 331 9.99 -1.62 -7.34
CA ALA A 331 11.01 -2.10 -8.27
C ALA A 331 10.40 -2.88 -9.44
N MET A 332 9.43 -3.76 -9.16
CA MET A 332 8.67 -4.49 -10.19
C MET A 332 7.94 -3.53 -11.14
N ALA A 333 7.41 -2.41 -10.62
CA ALA A 333 6.79 -1.38 -11.45
C ALA A 333 7.80 -0.70 -12.39
N VAL A 334 9.02 -0.45 -11.92
CA VAL A 334 10.11 0.06 -12.79
C VAL A 334 10.40 -0.94 -13.90
N GLU A 335 10.56 -2.21 -13.57
CA GLU A 335 10.80 -3.28 -14.54
C GLU A 335 9.66 -3.40 -15.56
N SER A 336 8.41 -3.31 -15.12
CA SER A 336 7.22 -3.33 -15.98
C SER A 336 7.13 -2.07 -16.87
N VAL A 337 7.49 -0.89 -16.37
CA VAL A 337 7.60 0.32 -17.22
C VAL A 337 8.65 0.12 -18.30
N LEU A 338 9.80 -0.46 -17.95
CA LEU A 338 10.88 -0.74 -18.89
C LEU A 338 10.52 -1.84 -19.91
N ALA A 339 9.67 -2.78 -19.52
CA ALA A 339 9.13 -3.83 -20.39
C ALA A 339 8.01 -3.32 -21.31
N GLY A 340 7.42 -2.15 -21.04
CA GLY A 340 6.31 -1.59 -21.81
C GLY A 340 4.93 -2.10 -21.39
N ASP A 341 4.80 -2.64 -20.17
CA ASP A 341 3.52 -3.13 -19.63
C ASP A 341 2.53 -1.96 -19.33
N PHE A 342 3.04 -0.74 -19.19
CA PHE A 342 2.21 0.45 -18.96
C PHE A 342 2.14 1.34 -20.20
N ALA A 343 0.94 1.70 -20.61
CA ALA A 343 0.72 2.74 -21.61
C ALA A 343 1.17 4.13 -21.08
N SER A 344 1.17 5.15 -21.95
CA SER A 344 1.34 6.54 -21.51
C SER A 344 0.11 7.00 -20.74
N GLY A 345 0.30 7.76 -19.66
CA GLY A 345 -0.78 8.24 -18.79
C GLY A 345 -0.46 8.07 -17.31
N VAL A 346 -1.45 8.29 -16.44
CA VAL A 346 -1.40 8.08 -14.99
C VAL A 346 -2.02 6.74 -14.65
N HIS A 347 -1.27 5.89 -13.98
CA HIS A 347 -1.68 4.51 -13.66
C HIS A 347 -1.58 4.25 -12.16
N ALA A 348 -2.47 3.39 -11.67
CA ALA A 348 -2.31 2.65 -10.41
C ALA A 348 -1.52 1.35 -10.65
N ALA A 349 -1.61 0.40 -9.72
CA ALA A 349 -1.09 -0.96 -9.91
C ALA A 349 -1.68 -1.62 -11.17
N PRO A 350 -0.97 -2.61 -11.76
CA PRO A 350 -1.46 -3.28 -12.96
C PRO A 350 -2.85 -3.89 -12.80
N GLU A 351 -3.65 -3.81 -13.86
CA GLU A 351 -4.99 -4.47 -13.95
C GLU A 351 -5.01 -5.58 -15.01
N ASP A 352 -4.03 -5.63 -15.90
CA ASP A 352 -3.92 -6.73 -16.88
C ASP A 352 -3.70 -8.06 -16.15
N PRO A 353 -4.53 -9.09 -16.40
CA PRO A 353 -4.48 -10.35 -15.65
C PRO A 353 -3.15 -11.09 -15.73
N GLU A 354 -2.40 -10.98 -16.85
CA GLU A 354 -1.10 -11.63 -17.00
C GLU A 354 -0.05 -10.92 -16.15
N VAL A 355 -0.07 -9.59 -16.16
CA VAL A 355 0.84 -8.77 -15.32
C VAL A 355 0.51 -8.96 -13.84
N VAL A 356 -0.78 -8.92 -13.46
CA VAL A 356 -1.26 -9.18 -12.10
C VAL A 356 -0.79 -10.55 -11.61
N GLY A 357 -0.98 -11.61 -12.43
CA GLY A 357 -0.57 -12.96 -12.07
C GLY A 357 0.94 -13.06 -11.86
N ARG A 358 1.74 -12.46 -12.75
CA ARG A 358 3.20 -12.42 -12.63
C ARG A 358 3.65 -11.72 -11.34
N TRP A 359 3.06 -10.57 -11.02
CA TRP A 359 3.40 -9.84 -9.81
C TRP A 359 3.00 -10.58 -8.53
N LEU A 360 1.83 -11.22 -8.51
CA LEU A 360 1.39 -12.01 -7.35
C LEU A 360 2.32 -13.20 -7.07
N VAL A 361 2.89 -13.83 -8.11
CA VAL A 361 3.91 -14.88 -7.94
C VAL A 361 5.17 -14.32 -7.28
N GLU A 362 5.66 -13.17 -7.72
CA GLU A 362 6.84 -12.53 -7.13
C GLU A 362 6.60 -12.06 -5.69
N VAL A 363 5.40 -11.52 -5.40
CA VAL A 363 5.02 -11.15 -4.03
C VAL A 363 4.98 -12.38 -3.11
N ALA A 364 4.57 -13.54 -3.62
CA ALA A 364 4.56 -14.77 -2.83
C ALA A 364 5.97 -15.23 -2.42
N GLU A 365 7.02 -14.86 -3.18
CA GLU A 365 8.42 -15.19 -2.84
C GLU A 365 8.96 -14.41 -1.63
N ILE A 366 8.37 -13.23 -1.34
CA ILE A 366 8.75 -12.39 -0.20
C ILE A 366 7.79 -12.49 1.00
N ALA A 367 6.80 -13.37 0.92
CA ALA A 367 5.86 -13.66 2.00
C ALA A 367 6.18 -15.01 2.65
N ASP A 368 6.02 -15.12 3.98
CA ASP A 368 6.11 -16.40 4.67
C ASP A 368 4.93 -17.31 4.34
N HIS A 369 3.77 -16.70 4.09
CA HIS A 369 2.56 -17.37 3.65
C HIS A 369 1.75 -16.46 2.73
N MET A 370 1.41 -16.96 1.55
CA MET A 370 0.48 -16.32 0.64
C MET A 370 -0.39 -17.38 -0.03
N ALA A 371 -1.71 -17.24 0.06
CA ALA A 371 -2.65 -18.21 -0.50
C ALA A 371 -3.98 -17.56 -0.89
N LYS A 372 -4.65 -18.13 -1.88
CA LYS A 372 -6.05 -17.81 -2.23
C LYS A 372 -6.95 -18.92 -1.68
N VAL A 373 -7.64 -18.61 -0.57
CA VAL A 373 -8.55 -19.51 0.12
C VAL A 373 -9.93 -19.47 -0.54
N ASN A 374 -10.58 -20.62 -0.69
CA ASN A 374 -11.97 -20.73 -1.16
C ASN A 374 -12.88 -21.21 -0.05
N HIS A 375 -13.61 -20.30 0.56
CA HIS A 375 -14.48 -20.58 1.70
C HIS A 375 -15.71 -21.44 1.36
N LEU A 376 -16.10 -21.56 0.07
CA LEU A 376 -17.20 -22.45 -0.34
C LEU A 376 -16.83 -23.94 -0.25
N THR A 377 -15.53 -24.26 -0.47
CA THR A 377 -15.06 -25.65 -0.43
C THR A 377 -14.72 -26.13 0.97
N GLU A 378 -14.39 -25.23 1.88
CA GLU A 378 -14.08 -25.53 3.29
C GLU A 378 -15.35 -25.72 4.15
N ALA A 379 -16.50 -25.24 3.68
CA ALA A 379 -17.80 -25.34 4.36
C ALA A 379 -18.56 -26.65 4.07
N ALA A 380 -17.92 -27.67 3.46
CA ALA A 380 -18.55 -28.97 3.28
C ALA A 380 -18.83 -29.61 4.66
N PRO A 381 -20.03 -30.11 4.93
CA PRO A 381 -20.45 -30.49 6.28
C PRO A 381 -19.63 -31.66 6.85
N ARG A 382 -19.25 -31.49 8.11
CA ARG A 382 -18.75 -32.60 8.94
C ARG A 382 -19.87 -33.59 9.27
#